data_6392d2bf5d09df0065964618c0ac4ce6
#
_entry.id   6392d2bf5d09df0065964618c0ac4ce6
#
_cell.length_a   1.000
_cell.length_b   1.000
_cell.length_c   1.000
_cell.angle_alpha   90.00
_cell.angle_beta   90.00
_cell.angle_gamma   90.00
#
_symmetry.space_group_name_H-M   'P 1'
#
loop_
_entity.id
_entity.type
_entity.pdbx_description
1 polymer ?
#
loop_
_entity_poly.entity_id
_entity_poly.type
_entity_poly.pdbx_seq_one_letter_code
_entity_poly.pdbx_strand_id
1 'polypeptide(L)'
;YRGIKKKFPELDLHNIFFSKDYKAEFDALFTDKTLAAEPTVYVNITAKDVQGDAPPGKENWFVMINSPHDVGQDWDALSQELRKRVLDKLNRNLNIKLEDCIEEEFVVTPPLIADKTASFTGALYGAASNDRMAAFLRHPNFSSQISNLYFCGGSVHPGGGIPLCLLSAKIVANLVKNQ
;
A
#
# COMPACT_ATOMS: atom_id res chain seq x y z
N TYR A 1 5.60 -9.21 -0.07
CA TYR A 1 5.70 -10.13 -1.24
C TYR A 1 6.02 -11.52 -0.75
N ARG A 2 5.40 -12.54 -1.35
CA ARG A 2 5.63 -13.95 -1.01
C ARG A 2 5.71 -14.81 -2.25
N GLY A 3 6.72 -15.68 -2.32
CA GLY A 3 6.80 -16.80 -3.26
C GLY A 3 6.10 -18.01 -2.65
N ILE A 4 5.08 -18.52 -3.30
CA ILE A 4 4.24 -19.62 -2.81
C ILE A 4 4.48 -20.88 -3.64
N LYS A 5 4.85 -22.00 -2.98
CA LYS A 5 5.28 -23.23 -3.66
C LYS A 5 4.16 -24.08 -4.29
N LYS A 6 2.90 -23.67 -4.16
CA LYS A 6 1.74 -24.36 -4.76
C LYS A 6 0.72 -23.37 -5.30
N LYS A 7 -0.24 -23.86 -6.08
CA LYS A 7 -1.39 -23.07 -6.54
C LYS A 7 -2.57 -23.19 -5.59
N PHE A 8 -3.36 -22.11 -5.52
CA PHE A 8 -4.61 -22.02 -4.75
C PHE A 8 -5.76 -21.75 -5.72
N PRO A 9 -6.41 -22.80 -6.27
CA PRO A 9 -7.45 -22.62 -7.29
C PRO A 9 -8.67 -21.86 -6.80
N GLU A 10 -8.89 -21.81 -5.48
CA GLU A 10 -9.96 -21.05 -4.83
C GLU A 10 -9.73 -19.54 -4.77
N LEU A 11 -8.50 -19.09 -5.05
CA LEU A 11 -8.14 -17.67 -5.13
C LEU A 11 -8.08 -17.20 -6.58
N ASP A 12 -8.38 -15.91 -6.77
CA ASP A 12 -8.32 -15.23 -8.06
C ASP A 12 -7.19 -14.19 -8.09
N LEU A 13 -7.10 -13.40 -9.16
CA LEU A 13 -6.16 -12.28 -9.30
C LEU A 13 -6.23 -11.32 -8.10
N HIS A 14 -7.44 -10.99 -7.66
CA HIS A 14 -7.70 -10.06 -6.56
C HIS A 14 -8.52 -10.73 -5.46
N ASN A 15 -7.99 -10.77 -4.25
CA ASN A 15 -8.65 -11.37 -3.09
C ASN A 15 -8.63 -10.40 -1.91
N ILE A 16 -9.75 -10.21 -1.23
CA ILE A 16 -9.86 -9.33 -0.08
C ILE A 16 -10.46 -10.09 1.09
N PHE A 17 -9.71 -10.14 2.19
CA PHE A 17 -10.13 -10.72 3.46
C PHE A 17 -10.42 -9.56 4.44
N PHE A 18 -11.68 -9.16 4.53
CA PHE A 18 -12.09 -8.01 5.33
C PHE A 18 -11.85 -8.19 6.83
N SER A 19 -11.60 -7.08 7.52
CA SER A 19 -11.71 -6.99 8.97
C SER A 19 -13.16 -7.26 9.41
N LYS A 20 -13.33 -7.84 10.58
CA LYS A 20 -14.67 -7.99 11.18
C LYS A 20 -15.22 -6.68 11.72
N ASP A 21 -14.34 -5.79 12.16
CA ASP A 21 -14.67 -4.43 12.59
C ASP A 21 -13.83 -3.41 11.80
N TYR A 22 -14.41 -2.96 10.70
CA TYR A 22 -13.76 -2.03 9.79
C TYR A 22 -13.56 -0.64 10.42
N LYS A 23 -14.47 -0.23 11.33
CA LYS A 23 -14.33 1.03 12.05
C LYS A 23 -13.15 0.99 13.01
N ALA A 24 -13.04 -0.09 13.80
CA ALA A 24 -11.90 -0.26 14.71
C ALA A 24 -10.57 -0.32 13.97
N GLU A 25 -10.51 -0.92 12.76
CA GLU A 25 -9.32 -0.89 11.92
C GLU A 25 -8.90 0.55 11.59
N PHE A 26 -9.85 1.40 11.17
CA PHE A 26 -9.58 2.79 10.82
C PHE A 26 -9.22 3.66 12.04
N ASP A 27 -9.88 3.45 13.18
CA ASP A 27 -9.55 4.15 14.43
C ASP A 27 -8.10 3.83 14.85
N ALA A 28 -7.66 2.57 14.78
CA ALA A 28 -6.29 2.17 15.07
C ALA A 28 -5.27 2.88 14.13
N LEU A 29 -5.56 2.93 12.83
CA LEU A 29 -4.66 3.52 11.84
C LEU A 29 -4.55 5.04 11.95
N PHE A 30 -5.68 5.74 12.06
CA PHE A 30 -5.74 7.18 11.92
C PHE A 30 -5.73 7.93 13.26
N THR A 31 -6.24 7.32 14.33
CA THR A 31 -6.25 7.91 15.68
C THR A 31 -5.06 7.43 16.49
N ASP A 32 -4.93 6.12 16.67
CA ASP A 32 -3.94 5.53 17.58
C ASP A 32 -2.56 5.37 16.95
N LYS A 33 -2.44 5.53 15.63
CA LYS A 33 -1.20 5.34 14.85
C LYS A 33 -0.56 3.99 15.08
N THR A 34 -1.39 2.95 15.20
CA THR A 34 -0.99 1.56 15.42
C THR A 34 -1.61 0.63 14.37
N LEU A 35 -1.24 -0.64 14.42
CA LEU A 35 -1.78 -1.65 13.53
C LEU A 35 -3.07 -2.25 14.10
N ALA A 36 -4.08 -2.44 13.24
CA ALA A 36 -5.32 -3.10 13.63
C ALA A 36 -5.07 -4.51 14.16
N ALA A 37 -5.83 -4.90 15.19
CA ALA A 37 -5.75 -6.23 15.78
C ALA A 37 -6.14 -7.33 14.76
N GLU A 38 -7.12 -7.04 13.90
CA GLU A 38 -7.54 -7.91 12.79
C GLU A 38 -7.62 -7.08 11.49
N PRO A 39 -6.50 -6.88 10.77
CA PRO A 39 -6.47 -6.02 9.60
C PRO A 39 -7.24 -6.63 8.42
N THR A 40 -7.77 -5.78 7.55
CA THR A 40 -8.15 -6.17 6.19
C THR A 40 -6.88 -6.56 5.43
N VAL A 41 -6.90 -7.72 4.79
CA VAL A 41 -5.76 -8.25 4.02
C VAL A 41 -6.16 -8.34 2.54
N TYR A 42 -5.42 -7.66 1.68
CA TYR A 42 -5.52 -7.78 0.24
C TYR A 42 -4.41 -8.68 -0.28
N VAL A 43 -4.76 -9.62 -1.16
CA VAL A 43 -3.81 -10.52 -1.83
C VAL A 43 -4.02 -10.41 -3.34
N ASN A 44 -2.98 -9.98 -4.04
CA ASN A 44 -2.94 -9.99 -5.51
C ASN A 44 -2.01 -11.10 -5.98
N ILE A 45 -2.46 -11.86 -6.99
CA ILE A 45 -1.74 -13.03 -7.54
C ILE A 45 -1.67 -12.89 -9.06
N THR A 46 -0.69 -12.17 -9.58
CA THR A 46 -0.61 -11.90 -11.03
C THR A 46 -0.38 -13.16 -11.86
N ALA A 47 0.22 -14.21 -11.28
CA ALA A 47 0.39 -15.51 -11.93
C ALA A 47 -0.93 -16.24 -12.28
N LYS A 48 -2.10 -15.71 -11.82
CA LYS A 48 -3.41 -16.20 -12.27
C LYS A 48 -3.66 -15.88 -13.75
N ASP A 49 -3.28 -14.69 -14.18
CA ASP A 49 -3.55 -14.16 -15.52
C ASP A 49 -2.30 -14.13 -16.40
N VAL A 50 -1.11 -13.93 -15.80
CA VAL A 50 0.14 -13.76 -16.53
C VAL A 50 1.05 -14.96 -16.31
N GLN A 51 1.19 -15.79 -17.36
CA GLN A 51 2.17 -16.88 -17.35
C GLN A 51 3.59 -16.28 -17.27
N GLY A 52 4.39 -16.77 -16.34
CA GLY A 52 5.76 -16.32 -16.16
C GLY A 52 5.97 -15.41 -14.94
N ASP A 53 4.92 -14.87 -14.34
CA ASP A 53 5.02 -14.11 -13.08
C ASP A 53 5.35 -14.99 -11.86
N ALA A 54 5.23 -16.31 -12.02
CA ALA A 54 5.73 -17.30 -11.06
C ALA A 54 6.24 -18.56 -11.80
N PRO A 55 7.13 -19.34 -11.19
CA PRO A 55 7.55 -20.63 -11.73
C PRO A 55 6.37 -21.60 -11.92
N PRO A 56 6.45 -22.57 -12.83
CA PRO A 56 5.38 -23.55 -13.04
C PRO A 56 4.95 -24.23 -11.73
N GLY A 57 3.64 -24.26 -11.47
CA GLY A 57 3.05 -24.87 -10.29
C GLY A 57 3.09 -24.00 -9.02
N LYS A 58 3.66 -22.80 -9.08
CA LYS A 58 3.79 -21.84 -7.98
C LYS A 58 2.97 -20.58 -8.21
N GLU A 59 2.90 -19.72 -7.19
CA GLU A 59 2.25 -18.41 -7.24
C GLU A 59 3.12 -17.32 -6.61
N ASN A 60 2.98 -16.11 -7.11
CA ASN A 60 3.52 -14.89 -6.54
C ASN A 60 2.40 -14.14 -5.82
N TRP A 61 2.56 -13.88 -4.53
CA TRP A 61 1.55 -13.17 -3.75
C TRP A 61 2.07 -11.79 -3.34
N PHE A 62 1.42 -10.74 -3.84
CA PHE A 62 1.52 -9.41 -3.28
C PHE A 62 0.48 -9.27 -2.17
N VAL A 63 0.92 -9.29 -0.93
CA VAL A 63 0.06 -9.19 0.25
C VAL A 63 0.17 -7.78 0.82
N MET A 64 -0.94 -7.09 0.92
CA MET A 64 -1.00 -5.71 1.41
C MET A 64 -2.02 -5.58 2.54
N ILE A 65 -1.69 -4.74 3.49
CA ILE A 65 -2.58 -4.27 4.55
C ILE A 65 -2.50 -2.75 4.64
N ASN A 66 -3.51 -2.14 5.25
CA ASN A 66 -3.42 -0.75 5.66
C ASN A 66 -2.47 -0.60 6.85
N SER A 67 -1.62 0.41 6.80
CA SER A 67 -0.61 0.71 7.82
C SER A 67 -0.64 2.20 8.16
N PRO A 68 -0.42 2.59 9.43
CA PRO A 68 -0.20 3.99 9.76
C PRO A 68 1.11 4.49 9.14
N HIS A 69 1.26 5.81 9.02
CA HIS A 69 2.54 6.40 8.65
C HIS A 69 3.55 6.27 9.80
N ASP A 70 4.83 6.38 9.48
CA ASP A 70 5.90 6.29 10.46
C ASP A 70 5.92 7.55 11.37
N VAL A 71 5.81 7.32 12.68
CA VAL A 71 5.98 8.33 13.74
C VAL A 71 6.98 7.87 14.80
N GLY A 72 7.86 6.91 14.45
CA GLY A 72 8.88 6.37 15.34
C GLY A 72 8.47 5.08 16.06
N GLN A 73 7.48 4.36 15.56
CA GLN A 73 7.09 3.05 16.10
C GLN A 73 8.24 2.03 15.93
N ASP A 74 8.26 1.01 16.79
CA ASP A 74 9.15 -0.15 16.60
C ASP A 74 8.63 -1.03 15.44
N TRP A 75 9.06 -0.71 14.22
CA TRP A 75 8.63 -1.41 13.01
C TRP A 75 9.15 -2.84 12.91
N ASP A 76 10.23 -3.19 13.59
CA ASP A 76 10.73 -4.56 13.61
C ASP A 76 9.79 -5.45 14.43
N ALA A 77 9.41 -5.03 15.63
CA ALA A 77 8.43 -5.72 16.45
C ALA A 77 7.04 -5.74 15.80
N LEU A 78 6.57 -4.60 15.28
CA LEU A 78 5.26 -4.48 14.64
C LEU A 78 5.14 -5.33 13.39
N SER A 79 6.17 -5.42 12.55
CA SER A 79 6.12 -6.22 11.32
C SER A 79 6.08 -7.72 11.62
N GLN A 80 6.77 -8.19 12.68
CA GLN A 80 6.70 -9.59 13.11
C GLN A 80 5.30 -9.94 13.65
N GLU A 81 4.74 -9.10 14.50
CA GLU A 81 3.39 -9.30 15.02
C GLU A 81 2.34 -9.28 13.90
N LEU A 82 2.45 -8.31 12.99
CA LEU A 82 1.57 -8.20 11.85
C LEU A 82 1.66 -9.42 10.93
N ARG A 83 2.88 -9.88 10.64
CA ARG A 83 3.09 -11.10 9.86
C ARG A 83 2.29 -12.26 10.46
N LYS A 84 2.36 -12.43 11.79
CA LYS A 84 1.58 -13.46 12.49
C LYS A 84 0.07 -13.25 12.31
N ARG A 85 -0.45 -12.04 12.55
CA ARG A 85 -1.89 -11.73 12.41
C ARG A 85 -2.39 -12.01 10.99
N VAL A 86 -1.62 -11.63 9.97
CA VAL A 86 -1.94 -11.88 8.55
C VAL A 86 -1.94 -13.38 8.25
N LEU A 87 -0.94 -14.12 8.70
CA LEU A 87 -0.88 -15.58 8.50
C LEU A 87 -2.04 -16.29 9.22
N ASP A 88 -2.32 -15.94 10.48
CA ASP A 88 -3.44 -16.51 11.24
C ASP A 88 -4.78 -16.25 10.53
N LYS A 89 -4.97 -15.06 9.95
CA LYS A 89 -6.18 -14.73 9.20
C LYS A 89 -6.29 -15.56 7.92
N LEU A 90 -5.23 -15.60 7.12
CA LEU A 90 -5.22 -16.37 5.87
C LEU A 90 -5.36 -17.87 6.14
N ASN A 91 -4.70 -18.41 7.18
CA ASN A 91 -4.82 -19.82 7.58
C ASN A 91 -6.27 -20.19 7.93
N ARG A 92 -6.96 -19.34 8.70
CA ARG A 92 -8.38 -19.56 9.03
C ARG A 92 -9.29 -19.54 7.80
N ASN A 93 -9.06 -18.59 6.90
CA ASN A 93 -9.92 -18.42 5.71
C ASN A 93 -9.68 -19.50 4.64
N LEU A 94 -8.45 -19.94 4.49
CA LEU A 94 -8.06 -20.95 3.48
C LEU A 94 -8.01 -22.38 4.05
N ASN A 95 -8.22 -22.53 5.37
CA ASN A 95 -8.12 -23.81 6.07
C ASN A 95 -6.81 -24.55 5.82
N ILE A 96 -5.69 -23.84 5.93
CA ILE A 96 -4.33 -24.36 5.68
C ILE A 96 -3.34 -23.83 6.72
N LYS A 97 -2.10 -24.30 6.63
CA LYS A 97 -0.92 -23.71 7.27
C LYS A 97 -0.06 -23.06 6.18
N LEU A 98 -0.31 -21.77 5.90
CA LEU A 98 0.30 -21.05 4.79
C LEU A 98 1.81 -20.95 4.94
N GLU A 99 2.33 -20.92 6.17
CA GLU A 99 3.76 -20.90 6.48
C GLU A 99 4.50 -22.05 5.79
N ASP A 100 3.88 -23.24 5.71
CA ASP A 100 4.47 -24.40 5.06
C ASP A 100 4.50 -24.27 3.53
N CYS A 101 3.81 -23.26 2.98
CA CYS A 101 3.72 -23.00 1.55
C CYS A 101 4.60 -21.83 1.08
N ILE A 102 5.13 -21.03 1.99
CA ILE A 102 6.00 -19.89 1.67
C ILE A 102 7.42 -20.41 1.41
N GLU A 103 7.99 -20.04 0.28
CA GLU A 103 9.40 -20.30 -0.06
C GLU A 103 10.26 -19.06 0.15
N GLU A 104 9.74 -17.88 -0.24
CA GLU A 104 10.42 -16.60 -0.12
C GLU A 104 9.46 -15.56 0.43
N GLU A 105 9.95 -14.66 1.24
CA GLU A 105 9.17 -13.57 1.81
C GLU A 105 9.99 -12.28 1.88
N PHE A 106 9.40 -11.16 1.44
CA PHE A 106 9.98 -9.85 1.58
C PHE A 106 8.95 -8.88 2.12
N VAL A 107 9.27 -8.20 3.22
CA VAL A 107 8.38 -7.24 3.89
C VAL A 107 8.82 -5.81 3.57
N VAL A 108 7.86 -4.96 3.20
CA VAL A 108 8.06 -3.53 2.99
C VAL A 108 7.33 -2.77 4.09
N THR A 109 8.08 -2.06 4.90
CA THR A 109 7.57 -1.23 6.01
C THR A 109 7.57 0.26 5.64
N PRO A 110 6.81 1.13 6.33
CA PRO A 110 6.85 2.58 6.10
C PRO A 110 8.25 3.19 6.16
N PRO A 111 9.14 2.86 7.13
CA PRO A 111 10.52 3.34 7.10
C PRO A 111 11.29 2.91 5.85
N LEU A 112 11.12 1.65 5.40
CA LEU A 112 11.76 1.17 4.16
C LEU A 112 11.23 1.92 2.92
N ILE A 113 9.93 2.24 2.89
CA ILE A 113 9.35 3.06 1.83
C ILE A 113 9.97 4.46 1.85
N ALA A 114 10.07 5.10 3.02
CA ALA A 114 10.70 6.41 3.16
C ALA A 114 12.14 6.40 2.67
N ASP A 115 12.93 5.40 3.06
CA ASP A 115 14.33 5.24 2.64
C ASP A 115 14.46 5.09 1.10
N LYS A 116 13.60 4.27 0.49
CA LYS A 116 13.69 3.95 -0.95
C LYS A 116 13.10 5.01 -1.86
N THR A 117 12.14 5.79 -1.39
CA THR A 117 11.35 6.70 -2.25
C THR A 117 11.40 8.16 -1.81
N ALA A 118 12.07 8.48 -0.69
CA ALA A 118 12.02 9.79 -0.04
C ALA A 118 10.60 10.25 0.31
N SER A 119 9.63 9.33 0.40
CA SER A 119 8.27 9.64 0.82
C SER A 119 8.25 10.08 2.28
N PHE A 120 7.63 11.21 2.56
CA PHE A 120 7.52 11.72 3.93
C PHE A 120 6.80 10.69 4.82
N THR A 121 7.45 10.25 5.90
CA THR A 121 6.94 9.24 6.85
C THR A 121 6.48 7.91 6.23
N GLY A 122 7.00 7.56 5.04
CA GLY A 122 6.60 6.35 4.31
C GLY A 122 5.22 6.40 3.65
N ALA A 123 4.63 7.59 3.53
CA ALA A 123 3.33 7.79 2.90
C ALA A 123 3.47 7.93 1.37
N LEU A 124 3.26 6.83 0.62
CA LEU A 124 3.45 6.78 -0.84
C LEU A 124 2.61 7.79 -1.63
N TYR A 125 1.42 8.14 -1.16
CA TYR A 125 0.46 8.98 -1.87
C TYR A 125 0.26 10.35 -1.23
N GLY A 126 1.15 10.76 -0.32
CA GLY A 126 1.06 12.02 0.41
C GLY A 126 -0.08 12.02 1.44
N ALA A 127 -0.71 13.19 1.65
CA ALA A 127 -1.77 13.35 2.62
C ALA A 127 -2.96 12.42 2.35
N ALA A 128 -3.50 11.79 3.40
CA ALA A 128 -4.67 10.93 3.33
C ALA A 128 -5.91 11.72 2.91
N SER A 129 -6.76 11.12 2.06
CA SER A 129 -8.00 11.73 1.57
C SER A 129 -9.22 11.39 2.44
N ASN A 130 -9.02 11.17 3.73
CA ASN A 130 -10.08 10.71 4.65
C ASN A 130 -11.03 11.83 5.10
N ASP A 131 -10.61 13.09 4.95
CA ASP A 131 -11.45 14.26 5.15
C ASP A 131 -11.86 14.82 3.79
N ARG A 132 -13.14 15.25 3.68
CA ARG A 132 -13.68 15.88 2.45
C ARG A 132 -12.83 17.07 2.01
N MET A 133 -12.31 17.85 2.97
CA MET A 133 -11.43 18.99 2.68
C MET A 133 -10.05 18.54 2.20
N ALA A 134 -9.46 17.50 2.83
CA ALA A 134 -8.15 16.99 2.45
C ALA A 134 -8.12 16.37 1.05
N ALA A 135 -9.25 15.81 0.57
CA ALA A 135 -9.36 15.31 -0.80
C ALA A 135 -9.26 16.42 -1.86
N PHE A 136 -9.77 17.62 -1.56
CA PHE A 136 -9.75 18.79 -2.46
C PHE A 136 -8.53 19.68 -2.25
N LEU A 137 -7.94 19.71 -1.04
CA LEU A 137 -6.82 20.59 -0.67
C LEU A 137 -5.46 19.88 -0.72
N ARG A 138 -5.24 19.04 -1.74
CA ARG A 138 -3.90 18.49 -2.00
C ARG A 138 -2.93 19.61 -2.32
N HIS A 139 -1.64 19.36 -2.01
CA HIS A 139 -0.58 20.32 -2.34
C HIS A 139 -0.68 20.76 -3.81
N PRO A 140 -0.64 22.06 -4.12
CA PRO A 140 -0.74 22.57 -5.48
C PRO A 140 0.45 22.13 -6.34
N ASN A 141 0.30 22.21 -7.66
CA ASN A 141 1.35 21.86 -8.61
C ASN A 141 2.45 22.93 -8.75
N PHE A 142 2.43 23.97 -7.95
CA PHE A 142 3.41 25.06 -7.96
C PHE A 142 3.69 25.56 -6.54
N SER A 143 4.87 26.15 -6.34
CA SER A 143 5.22 26.85 -5.10
C SER A 143 4.72 28.29 -5.12
N SER A 144 4.08 28.71 -4.02
CA SER A 144 3.74 30.14 -3.81
C SER A 144 4.92 30.94 -3.25
N GLN A 145 5.99 30.27 -2.79
CA GLN A 145 7.14 30.90 -2.13
C GLN A 145 8.38 30.97 -3.01
N ILE A 146 8.50 30.05 -3.97
CA ILE A 146 9.67 29.94 -4.84
C ILE A 146 9.20 30.02 -6.30
N SER A 147 9.66 31.05 -6.99
CA SER A 147 9.34 31.23 -8.41
C SER A 147 9.90 30.07 -9.24
N ASN A 148 9.15 29.65 -10.26
CA ASN A 148 9.55 28.58 -11.19
C ASN A 148 9.76 27.19 -10.55
N LEU A 149 9.25 26.97 -9.34
CA LEU A 149 9.24 25.66 -8.71
C LEU A 149 7.87 25.00 -8.87
N TYR A 150 7.85 23.85 -9.53
CA TYR A 150 6.65 23.07 -9.83
C TYR A 150 6.75 21.66 -9.27
N PHE A 151 5.57 21.08 -8.99
CA PHE A 151 5.45 19.73 -8.46
C PHE A 151 4.48 18.91 -9.30
N CYS A 152 4.83 17.68 -9.66
CA CYS A 152 3.93 16.74 -10.32
C CYS A 152 4.06 15.34 -9.74
N GLY A 153 3.01 14.54 -9.86
CA GLY A 153 2.96 13.16 -9.38
C GLY A 153 1.79 12.88 -8.44
N GLY A 154 1.85 11.73 -7.78
CA GLY A 154 0.74 11.23 -6.95
C GLY A 154 0.55 11.92 -5.60
N SER A 155 1.57 12.61 -5.09
CA SER A 155 1.53 13.28 -3.79
C SER A 155 0.94 14.71 -3.86
N VAL A 156 0.78 15.27 -5.05
CA VAL A 156 0.23 16.59 -5.29
C VAL A 156 -1.08 16.52 -6.08
N HIS A 157 -1.71 17.68 -6.33
CA HIS A 157 -2.96 17.73 -7.11
C HIS A 157 -2.78 17.13 -8.53
N PRO A 158 -3.73 16.30 -9.02
CA PRO A 158 -5.01 15.91 -8.42
C PRO A 158 -4.93 14.66 -7.53
N GLY A 159 -3.80 13.96 -7.43
CA GLY A 159 -3.65 12.85 -6.51
C GLY A 159 -2.97 11.60 -7.10
N GLY A 160 -3.05 10.48 -6.38
CA GLY A 160 -2.41 9.22 -6.75
C GLY A 160 -3.13 8.43 -7.84
N GLY A 161 -2.39 7.48 -8.42
CA GLY A 161 -2.84 6.65 -9.54
C GLY A 161 -2.32 7.16 -10.90
N ILE A 162 -2.03 6.24 -11.82
CA ILE A 162 -1.39 6.56 -13.11
C ILE A 162 -2.14 7.65 -13.88
N PRO A 163 -3.48 7.61 -14.06
CA PRO A 163 -4.21 8.66 -14.79
C PRO A 163 -4.08 10.04 -14.14
N LEU A 164 -4.13 10.10 -12.80
CA LEU A 164 -4.03 11.38 -12.07
C LEU A 164 -2.59 11.91 -12.07
N CYS A 165 -1.59 11.05 -12.01
CA CYS A 165 -0.18 11.46 -12.17
C CYS A 165 0.09 12.05 -13.56
N LEU A 166 -0.47 11.46 -14.62
CA LEU A 166 -0.37 12.01 -15.98
C LEU A 166 -1.10 13.36 -16.10
N LEU A 167 -2.26 13.50 -15.46
CA LEU A 167 -2.97 14.77 -15.41
C LEU A 167 -2.18 15.83 -14.64
N SER A 168 -1.55 15.46 -13.51
CA SER A 168 -0.65 16.33 -12.76
C SER A 168 0.49 16.84 -13.64
N ALA A 169 1.14 15.95 -14.40
CA ALA A 169 2.20 16.33 -15.33
C ALA A 169 1.70 17.29 -16.43
N LYS A 170 0.50 17.05 -16.98
CA LYS A 170 -0.13 17.95 -17.97
C LYS A 170 -0.41 19.34 -17.40
N ILE A 171 -0.89 19.43 -16.15
CA ILE A 171 -1.11 20.71 -15.47
C ILE A 171 0.21 21.48 -15.37
N VAL A 172 1.29 20.86 -14.90
CA VAL A 172 2.61 21.49 -14.78
C VAL A 172 3.13 21.93 -16.16
N ALA A 173 3.03 21.08 -17.18
CA ALA A 173 3.46 21.42 -18.53
C ALA A 173 2.73 22.68 -19.08
N ASN A 174 1.43 22.82 -18.79
CA ASN A 174 0.66 24.03 -19.20
C ASN A 174 1.08 25.27 -18.39
N LEU A 175 1.37 25.12 -17.08
CA LEU A 175 1.88 26.23 -16.26
C LEU A 175 3.22 26.75 -16.77
N VAL A 176 4.12 25.86 -17.16
CA VAL A 176 5.45 26.23 -17.71
C VAL A 176 5.34 26.90 -19.10
N LYS A 177 4.42 26.43 -19.94
CA LYS A 177 4.22 27.01 -21.31
C LYS A 177 3.61 28.40 -21.31
N ASN A 178 2.86 28.75 -20.27
CA ASN A 178 2.11 30.01 -20.19
C ASN A 178 2.86 31.11 -19.41
N GLN A 179 4.14 30.90 -19.13
CA GLN A 179 5.09 31.89 -18.60
C GLN A 179 5.80 32.59 -19.73
#